data_6a22bb55f5e1d1ecb6b44ee6cc879ca0
#
_entry.id   6a22bb55f5e1d1ecb6b44ee6cc879ca0
#
_cell.length_a   1.000
_cell.length_b   1.000
_cell.length_c   1.000
_cell.angle_alpha   90.00
_cell.angle_beta   90.00
_cell.angle_gamma   90.00
#
_symmetry.space_group_name_H-M   'P 1'
#
loop_
_entity.id
_entity.type
_entity.pdbx_description
1 polymer ?
#
loop_
_entity_poly.entity_id
_entity_poly.type
_entity_poly.pdbx_seq_one_letter_code
_entity_poly.pdbx_strand_id
1 'polypeptide(L)'
;MALALTQREKKLLGACIGALLLMATFIMLKQFLDRRTAVLARISGLENEKKENSHWMDDREFWDKRSAWMEKNMPTTESLGTAQAKLLEEIQNVALDYQLQVQKQQLLPDAADSKTNAAVYREVAVEVRLRGDQTTLLGWLASLQSPEKFQAIKQLELEIDTKAKEKTPQALCNLVLARWFKPENGL
;
A
#
# COMPACT_ATOMS: atom_id res chain seq x y z
N MET A 1 -13.71 29.71 -73.52
CA MET A 1 -14.82 28.80 -73.82
C MET A 1 -15.73 28.73 -72.59
N ALA A 2 -16.88 29.38 -72.64
CA ALA A 2 -17.85 29.29 -71.57
C ALA A 2 -18.70 28.03 -71.80
N LEU A 3 -18.53 27.01 -70.99
CA LEU A 3 -19.35 25.81 -71.00
C LEU A 3 -20.80 26.21 -70.62
N ALA A 4 -21.70 26.22 -71.58
CA ALA A 4 -23.13 26.48 -71.31
C ALA A 4 -23.72 25.20 -70.66
N LEU A 5 -23.76 25.19 -69.34
CA LEU A 5 -24.35 24.14 -68.52
C LEU A 5 -25.85 24.03 -68.84
N THR A 6 -26.29 22.82 -69.11
CA THR A 6 -27.71 22.49 -69.32
C THR A 6 -28.55 22.64 -68.02
N GLN A 7 -29.84 22.87 -68.11
CA GLN A 7 -30.72 23.06 -66.92
C GLN A 7 -30.67 21.87 -65.92
N ARG A 8 -30.39 20.66 -66.42
CA ARG A 8 -30.24 19.44 -65.62
C ARG A 8 -28.92 19.41 -64.84
N GLU A 9 -27.84 19.87 -65.49
CA GLU A 9 -26.52 19.95 -64.83
C GLU A 9 -26.47 21.01 -63.75
N LYS A 10 -27.19 22.14 -63.92
CA LYS A 10 -27.31 23.20 -62.87
C LYS A 10 -28.04 22.68 -61.62
N LYS A 11 -29.11 21.85 -61.83
CA LYS A 11 -29.84 21.24 -60.71
C LYS A 11 -28.98 20.19 -59.99
N LEU A 12 -28.23 19.37 -60.69
CA LEU A 12 -27.31 18.38 -60.17
C LEU A 12 -26.15 19.05 -59.38
N LEU A 13 -25.59 20.09 -59.91
CA LEU A 13 -24.50 20.86 -59.25
C LEU A 13 -25.02 21.54 -58.02
N GLY A 14 -26.22 22.08 -58.01
CA GLY A 14 -26.84 22.65 -56.81
C GLY A 14 -27.12 21.58 -55.72
N ALA A 15 -27.57 20.39 -56.11
CA ALA A 15 -27.76 19.28 -55.20
C ALA A 15 -26.43 18.77 -54.61
N CYS A 16 -25.36 18.71 -55.39
CA CYS A 16 -24.03 18.33 -54.90
C CYS A 16 -23.47 19.36 -53.89
N ILE A 17 -23.58 20.66 -54.21
CA ILE A 17 -23.15 21.73 -53.30
C ILE A 17 -23.98 21.69 -52.02
N GLY A 18 -25.32 21.51 -52.10
CA GLY A 18 -26.14 21.35 -50.91
C GLY A 18 -25.78 20.16 -50.04
N ALA A 19 -25.50 19.03 -50.67
CA ALA A 19 -25.02 17.82 -49.92
C ALA A 19 -23.69 18.02 -49.24
N LEU A 20 -22.72 18.72 -49.91
CA LEU A 20 -21.43 19.03 -49.33
C LEU A 20 -21.56 20.03 -48.13
N LEU A 21 -22.42 21.02 -48.25
CA LEU A 21 -22.69 21.93 -47.12
C LEU A 21 -23.34 21.24 -45.93
N LEU A 22 -24.29 20.34 -46.17
CA LEU A 22 -24.90 19.53 -45.10
C LEU A 22 -23.86 18.64 -44.42
N MET A 23 -22.96 18.00 -45.19
CA MET A 23 -21.90 17.17 -44.64
C MET A 23 -20.90 18.01 -43.84
N ALA A 24 -20.51 19.17 -44.30
CA ALA A 24 -19.62 20.08 -43.59
C ALA A 24 -20.25 20.58 -42.27
N THR A 25 -21.51 20.92 -42.25
CA THR A 25 -22.23 21.35 -41.03
C THR A 25 -22.34 20.20 -40.03
N PHE A 26 -22.58 18.98 -40.51
CA PHE A 26 -22.65 17.79 -39.66
C PHE A 26 -21.30 17.47 -39.00
N ILE A 27 -20.21 17.57 -39.75
CA ILE A 27 -18.84 17.38 -39.22
C ILE A 27 -18.51 18.45 -38.19
N MET A 28 -18.81 19.73 -38.46
CA MET A 28 -18.61 20.81 -37.50
C MET A 28 -19.40 20.61 -36.22
N LEU A 29 -20.65 20.21 -36.33
CA LEU A 29 -21.53 19.96 -35.18
C LEU A 29 -20.97 18.80 -34.33
N LYS A 30 -20.57 17.70 -34.97
CA LYS A 30 -19.95 16.58 -34.28
C LYS A 30 -18.68 17.00 -33.55
N GLN A 31 -17.76 17.70 -34.20
CA GLN A 31 -16.53 18.18 -33.57
C GLN A 31 -16.80 19.12 -32.37
N PHE A 32 -17.83 19.95 -32.47
CA PHE A 32 -18.23 20.84 -31.37
C PHE A 32 -18.77 20.04 -30.18
N LEU A 33 -19.61 19.05 -30.42
CA LEU A 33 -20.14 18.16 -29.37
C LEU A 33 -19.03 17.34 -28.71
N ASP A 34 -18.11 16.77 -29.51
CA ASP A 34 -16.96 15.99 -29.01
C ASP A 34 -16.04 16.87 -28.12
N ARG A 35 -15.78 18.09 -28.51
CA ARG A 35 -15.00 19.04 -27.70
C ARG A 35 -15.70 19.37 -26.40
N ARG A 36 -17.01 19.59 -26.44
CA ARG A 36 -17.81 19.90 -25.24
C ARG A 36 -17.79 18.73 -24.25
N THR A 37 -17.98 17.50 -24.72
CA THR A 37 -17.93 16.30 -23.86
C THR A 37 -16.54 16.10 -23.28
N ALA A 38 -15.47 16.30 -24.05
CA ALA A 38 -14.10 16.21 -23.57
C ALA A 38 -13.77 17.24 -22.47
N VAL A 39 -14.24 18.48 -22.63
CA VAL A 39 -14.06 19.54 -21.61
C VAL A 39 -14.85 19.21 -20.34
N LEU A 40 -16.09 18.74 -20.45
CA LEU A 40 -16.89 18.35 -19.29
C LEU A 40 -16.27 17.16 -18.55
N ALA A 41 -15.77 16.16 -19.26
CA ALA A 41 -15.04 15.04 -18.67
C ALA A 41 -13.77 15.49 -17.93
N ARG A 42 -13.05 16.48 -18.49
CA ARG A 42 -11.86 17.03 -17.84
C ARG A 42 -12.20 17.83 -16.58
N ILE A 43 -13.29 18.61 -16.61
CA ILE A 43 -13.77 19.35 -15.44
C ILE A 43 -14.16 18.40 -14.31
N SER A 44 -14.93 17.33 -14.61
CA SER A 44 -15.31 16.34 -13.60
C SER A 44 -14.10 15.59 -13.05
N GLY A 45 -13.10 15.29 -13.87
CA GLY A 45 -11.82 14.72 -13.42
C GLY A 45 -11.10 15.65 -12.43
N LEU A 46 -10.95 16.91 -12.78
CA LEU A 46 -10.29 17.90 -11.91
C LEU A 46 -11.09 18.19 -10.62
N GLU A 47 -12.41 18.15 -10.66
CA GLU A 47 -13.25 18.28 -9.46
C GLU A 47 -13.07 17.09 -8.53
N ASN A 48 -12.94 15.87 -9.05
CA ASN A 48 -12.65 14.69 -8.25
C ASN A 48 -11.25 14.75 -7.63
N GLU A 49 -10.23 15.11 -8.42
CA GLU A 49 -8.87 15.32 -7.90
C GLU A 49 -8.83 16.41 -6.83
N LYS A 50 -9.55 17.52 -7.03
CA LYS A 50 -9.67 18.59 -6.03
C LYS A 50 -10.32 18.07 -4.74
N LYS A 51 -11.38 17.29 -4.85
CA LYS A 51 -12.09 16.72 -3.69
C LYS A 51 -11.19 15.75 -2.94
N GLU A 52 -10.44 14.91 -3.64
CA GLU A 52 -9.48 13.98 -3.06
C GLU A 52 -8.33 14.73 -2.37
N ASN A 53 -7.77 15.73 -3.03
CA ASN A 53 -6.72 16.57 -2.44
C ASN A 53 -7.21 17.39 -1.24
N SER A 54 -8.48 17.87 -1.24
CA SER A 54 -9.03 18.59 -0.07
C SER A 54 -9.11 17.68 1.16
N HIS A 55 -9.45 16.42 0.99
CA HIS A 55 -9.45 15.45 2.08
C HIS A 55 -8.07 15.27 2.72
N TRP A 56 -7.02 15.17 1.89
CA TRP A 56 -5.64 15.12 2.39
C TRP A 56 -5.21 16.42 3.09
N MET A 57 -5.70 17.55 2.63
CA MET A 57 -5.39 18.84 3.27
C MET A 57 -6.10 19.02 4.62
N ASP A 58 -7.34 18.54 4.73
CA ASP A 58 -8.11 18.59 5.98
C ASP A 58 -7.46 17.68 7.05
N ASP A 59 -6.89 16.56 6.64
CA ASP A 59 -6.18 15.63 7.52
C ASP A 59 -4.71 16.02 7.80
N ARG A 60 -4.21 17.10 7.20
CA ARG A 60 -2.80 17.50 7.30
C ARG A 60 -2.34 17.67 8.75
N GLU A 61 -3.13 18.33 9.58
CA GLU A 61 -2.78 18.56 10.98
C GLU A 61 -2.65 17.24 11.76
N PHE A 62 -3.49 16.28 11.45
CA PHE A 62 -3.41 14.93 12.03
C PHE A 62 -2.10 14.24 11.63
N TRP A 63 -1.74 14.30 10.35
CA TRP A 63 -0.51 13.67 9.83
C TRP A 63 0.74 14.36 10.33
N ASP A 64 0.75 15.70 10.43
CA ASP A 64 1.86 16.48 10.97
C ASP A 64 2.13 16.13 12.45
N LYS A 65 1.07 16.01 13.26
CA LYS A 65 1.17 15.56 14.66
C LYS A 65 1.72 14.15 14.77
N ARG A 66 1.26 13.25 13.90
CA ARG A 66 1.71 11.86 13.88
C ARG A 66 3.17 11.73 13.43
N SER A 67 3.57 12.50 12.44
CA SER A 67 4.96 12.55 11.98
C SER A 67 5.88 13.07 13.08
N ALA A 68 5.52 14.16 13.73
CA ALA A 68 6.29 14.70 14.87
C ALA A 68 6.38 13.71 16.04
N TRP A 69 5.29 12.98 16.30
CA TRP A 69 5.30 11.93 17.33
C TRP A 69 6.23 10.77 16.94
N MET A 70 6.20 10.31 15.69
CA MET A 70 7.11 9.27 15.20
C MET A 70 8.56 9.73 15.28
N GLU A 71 8.85 10.95 14.83
CA GLU A 71 10.19 11.52 14.90
C GLU A 71 10.75 11.56 16.32
N LYS A 72 9.91 11.87 17.30
CA LYS A 72 10.30 11.92 18.71
C LYS A 72 10.51 10.54 19.32
N ASN A 73 9.63 9.57 19.02
CA ASN A 73 9.54 8.32 19.76
C ASN A 73 10.16 7.12 19.04
N MET A 74 10.31 7.18 17.70
CA MET A 74 10.89 6.07 16.94
C MET A 74 12.34 5.82 17.37
N PRO A 75 12.71 4.58 17.70
CA PRO A 75 14.05 4.24 18.15
C PRO A 75 15.08 4.42 17.03
N THR A 76 16.30 4.70 17.42
CA THR A 76 17.47 4.75 16.54
C THR A 76 18.30 3.49 16.73
N THR A 77 19.01 3.07 15.69
CA THR A 77 19.99 1.98 15.78
C THR A 77 21.22 2.30 14.95
N GLU A 78 22.40 2.04 15.50
CA GLU A 78 23.67 2.18 14.79
C GLU A 78 23.88 1.04 13.78
N SER A 79 23.35 -0.16 14.10
CA SER A 79 23.50 -1.33 13.26
C SER A 79 22.21 -2.17 13.23
N LEU A 80 21.73 -2.46 12.02
CA LEU A 80 20.55 -3.33 11.83
C LEU A 80 20.81 -4.75 12.33
N GLY A 81 22.02 -5.28 12.10
CA GLY A 81 22.36 -6.63 12.57
C GLY A 81 22.33 -6.73 14.10
N THR A 82 22.82 -5.72 14.81
CA THR A 82 22.75 -5.67 16.29
C THR A 82 21.30 -5.54 16.76
N ALA A 83 20.51 -4.70 16.09
CA ALA A 83 19.09 -4.53 16.42
C ALA A 83 18.30 -5.83 16.20
N GLN A 84 18.60 -6.55 15.13
CA GLN A 84 17.98 -7.83 14.79
C GLN A 84 18.36 -8.92 15.80
N ALA A 85 19.62 -9.00 16.20
CA ALA A 85 20.07 -9.92 17.24
C ALA A 85 19.38 -9.67 18.58
N LYS A 86 19.28 -8.39 19.00
CA LYS A 86 18.57 -8.00 20.22
C LYS A 86 17.08 -8.34 20.15
N LEU A 87 16.44 -8.11 19.00
CA LEU A 87 15.04 -8.47 18.80
C LEU A 87 14.82 -9.96 18.96
N LEU A 88 15.72 -10.78 18.39
CA LEU A 88 15.67 -12.24 18.53
C LEU A 88 15.85 -12.68 19.99
N GLU A 89 16.82 -12.10 20.69
CA GLU A 89 17.06 -12.36 22.12
C GLU A 89 15.85 -12.00 22.99
N GLU A 90 15.24 -10.83 22.76
CA GLU A 90 14.01 -10.43 23.46
C GLU A 90 12.89 -11.45 23.25
N ILE A 91 12.66 -11.91 22.01
CA ILE A 91 11.64 -12.90 21.69
C ILE A 91 11.90 -14.22 22.42
N GLN A 92 13.17 -14.67 22.44
CA GLN A 92 13.57 -15.90 23.12
C GLN A 92 13.31 -15.81 24.63
N ASN A 93 13.72 -14.71 25.26
CA ASN A 93 13.54 -14.53 26.70
C ASN A 93 12.05 -14.52 27.06
N VAL A 94 11.23 -13.79 26.29
CA VAL A 94 9.79 -13.81 26.53
C VAL A 94 9.18 -15.20 26.26
N ALA A 95 9.65 -15.93 25.25
CA ALA A 95 9.18 -17.29 24.98
C ALA A 95 9.54 -18.27 26.12
N LEU A 96 10.70 -18.11 26.74
CA LEU A 96 11.13 -18.91 27.92
C LEU A 96 10.26 -18.60 29.14
N ASP A 97 9.93 -17.33 29.37
CA ASP A 97 9.01 -16.94 30.47
C ASP A 97 7.63 -17.59 30.34
N TYR A 98 7.18 -17.80 29.11
CA TYR A 98 5.93 -18.51 28.81
C TYR A 98 6.13 -20.03 28.65
N GLN A 99 7.30 -20.57 28.93
CA GLN A 99 7.63 -22.00 28.82
C GLN A 99 7.37 -22.59 27.41
N LEU A 100 7.48 -21.75 26.36
CA LEU A 100 7.32 -22.16 24.97
C LEU A 100 8.61 -22.79 24.42
N GLN A 101 8.46 -23.83 23.59
CA GLN A 101 9.60 -24.49 22.95
C GLN A 101 9.92 -23.84 21.62
N VAL A 102 11.07 -23.18 21.54
CA VAL A 102 11.60 -22.63 20.28
C VAL A 102 12.15 -23.77 19.43
N GLN A 103 11.56 -23.97 18.25
CA GLN A 103 11.97 -25.03 17.32
C GLN A 103 12.94 -24.56 16.25
N LYS A 104 12.69 -23.35 15.71
CA LYS A 104 13.50 -22.74 14.67
C LYS A 104 13.51 -21.23 14.85
N GLN A 105 14.62 -20.62 14.51
CA GLN A 105 14.78 -19.18 14.48
C GLN A 105 15.63 -18.78 13.28
N GLN A 106 15.28 -17.69 12.64
CA GLN A 106 15.99 -17.23 11.46
C GLN A 106 15.95 -15.69 11.41
N LEU A 107 17.11 -15.11 11.14
CA LEU A 107 17.23 -13.71 10.82
C LEU A 107 16.80 -13.53 9.37
N LEU A 108 15.83 -12.68 9.11
CA LEU A 108 15.40 -12.38 7.74
C LEU A 108 16.31 -11.30 7.15
N PRO A 109 16.65 -11.39 5.87
CA PRO A 109 17.41 -10.34 5.22
C PRO A 109 16.63 -9.03 5.28
N ASP A 110 17.36 -7.91 5.33
CA ASP A 110 16.78 -6.58 5.33
C ASP A 110 15.78 -6.43 4.18
N ALA A 111 14.59 -5.93 4.51
CA ALA A 111 13.59 -5.52 3.51
C ALA A 111 14.03 -4.28 2.70
N ALA A 112 15.27 -3.82 2.89
CA ALA A 112 15.88 -2.67 2.21
C ALA A 112 15.98 -2.79 0.68
N ASP A 113 15.68 -3.96 0.11
CA ASP A 113 15.58 -4.13 -1.35
C ASP A 113 14.33 -3.49 -1.98
N SER A 114 13.35 -3.08 -1.20
CA SER A 114 12.29 -2.22 -1.70
C SER A 114 12.74 -0.76 -1.61
N LYS A 115 13.30 -0.26 -2.69
CA LYS A 115 13.81 1.12 -2.90
C LYS A 115 12.87 2.26 -2.45
N THR A 116 11.64 1.94 -2.10
CA THR A 116 10.59 2.90 -1.75
C THR A 116 10.47 3.16 -0.24
N ASN A 117 10.83 2.20 0.62
CA ASN A 117 10.59 2.31 2.07
C ASN A 117 11.86 2.66 2.88
N ALA A 118 13.04 2.43 2.33
CA ALA A 118 14.32 2.70 3.00
C ALA A 118 14.53 4.20 3.33
N ALA A 119 13.82 5.11 2.66
CA ALA A 119 13.92 6.54 2.90
C ALA A 119 13.14 7.01 4.14
N VAL A 120 12.12 6.25 4.58
CA VAL A 120 11.22 6.68 5.67
C VAL A 120 11.51 5.96 6.97
N TYR A 121 11.89 4.68 6.92
CA TYR A 121 12.25 3.88 8.09
C TYR A 121 13.17 2.71 7.70
N ARG A 122 13.85 2.16 8.71
CA ARG A 122 14.64 0.93 8.59
C ARG A 122 13.90 -0.19 9.35
N GLU A 123 13.76 -1.33 8.72
CA GLU A 123 13.04 -2.46 9.30
C GLU A 123 14.01 -3.60 9.60
N VAL A 124 13.88 -4.20 10.77
CA VAL A 124 14.48 -5.49 11.07
C VAL A 124 13.37 -6.51 11.30
N ALA A 125 13.54 -7.70 10.77
CA ALA A 125 12.56 -8.78 10.91
C ALA A 125 13.24 -10.08 11.31
N VAL A 126 12.55 -10.87 12.14
CA VAL A 126 12.99 -12.20 12.56
C VAL A 126 11.85 -13.19 12.40
N GLU A 127 12.16 -14.38 11.96
CA GLU A 127 11.24 -15.51 11.90
C GLU A 127 11.52 -16.46 13.06
N VAL A 128 10.46 -16.82 13.80
CA VAL A 128 10.57 -17.76 14.91
C VAL A 128 9.44 -18.79 14.81
N ARG A 129 9.81 -20.07 14.95
CA ARG A 129 8.86 -21.16 15.05
C ARG A 129 8.87 -21.73 16.45
N LEU A 130 7.68 -21.77 17.07
CA LEU A 130 7.50 -22.22 18.45
C LEU A 130 6.40 -23.28 18.55
N ARG A 131 6.51 -24.07 19.61
CA ARG A 131 5.47 -25.02 20.01
C ARG A 131 5.14 -24.84 21.49
N GLY A 132 3.86 -24.94 21.82
CA GLY A 132 3.40 -24.88 23.19
C GLY A 132 1.90 -25.03 23.33
N ASP A 133 1.43 -24.89 24.55
CA ASP A 133 -0.01 -24.86 24.84
C ASP A 133 -0.67 -23.69 24.13
N GLN A 134 -1.82 -23.92 23.51
CA GLN A 134 -2.52 -22.93 22.69
C GLN A 134 -2.83 -21.65 23.48
N THR A 135 -3.29 -21.77 24.71
CA THR A 135 -3.68 -20.59 25.53
C THR A 135 -2.44 -19.75 25.90
N THR A 136 -1.37 -20.44 26.30
CA THR A 136 -0.08 -19.82 26.64
C THR A 136 0.52 -19.11 25.43
N LEU A 137 0.43 -19.74 24.25
CA LEU A 137 0.95 -19.19 23.00
C LEU A 137 0.19 -17.93 22.57
N LEU A 138 -1.15 -17.90 22.74
CA LEU A 138 -1.94 -16.70 22.47
C LEU A 138 -1.60 -15.55 23.43
N GLY A 139 -1.38 -15.84 24.72
CA GLY A 139 -0.93 -14.86 25.70
C GLY A 139 0.45 -14.27 25.34
N TRP A 140 1.38 -15.13 24.92
CA TRP A 140 2.69 -14.71 24.43
C TRP A 140 2.59 -13.84 23.17
N LEU A 141 1.78 -14.22 22.17
CA LEU A 141 1.55 -13.40 20.97
C LEU A 141 1.01 -12.01 21.31
N ALA A 142 0.08 -11.93 22.27
CA ALA A 142 -0.44 -10.63 22.72
C ALA A 142 0.65 -9.76 23.36
N SER A 143 1.58 -10.37 24.14
CA SER A 143 2.68 -9.64 24.76
C SER A 143 3.73 -9.10 23.78
N LEU A 144 3.85 -9.73 22.60
CA LEU A 144 4.78 -9.28 21.57
C LEU A 144 4.29 -8.04 20.80
N GLN A 145 3.00 -7.78 20.78
CA GLN A 145 2.46 -6.60 20.12
C GLN A 145 2.70 -5.37 21.01
N SER A 146 3.71 -4.60 20.68
CA SER A 146 4.09 -3.39 21.42
C SER A 146 4.24 -2.21 20.47
N PRO A 147 3.15 -1.45 20.22
CA PRO A 147 3.21 -0.26 19.38
C PRO A 147 4.21 0.79 19.88
N GLU A 148 4.42 0.88 21.20
CA GLU A 148 5.38 1.81 21.81
C GLU A 148 6.83 1.48 21.45
N LYS A 149 7.14 0.21 21.18
CA LYS A 149 8.44 -0.26 20.70
C LYS A 149 8.58 -0.22 19.18
N PHE A 150 7.59 0.29 18.47
CA PHE A 150 7.51 0.23 17.00
C PHE A 150 7.65 -1.21 16.47
N GLN A 151 6.95 -2.14 17.10
CA GLN A 151 7.04 -3.57 16.86
C GLN A 151 5.67 -4.14 16.52
N ALA A 152 5.61 -4.96 15.46
CA ALA A 152 4.38 -5.66 15.07
C ALA A 152 4.66 -7.01 14.41
N ILE A 153 3.66 -7.87 14.48
CA ILE A 153 3.63 -9.16 13.80
C ILE A 153 3.29 -8.91 12.33
N LYS A 154 4.18 -9.29 11.42
CA LYS A 154 3.98 -9.20 9.96
C LYS A 154 3.28 -10.43 9.39
N GLN A 155 3.65 -11.58 9.88
CA GLN A 155 3.10 -12.86 9.44
C GLN A 155 2.89 -13.77 10.64
N LEU A 156 1.76 -14.45 10.66
CA LEU A 156 1.42 -15.42 11.69
C LEU A 156 0.76 -16.63 11.05
N GLU A 157 1.34 -17.80 11.29
CA GLU A 157 0.76 -19.09 10.94
C GLU A 157 0.59 -19.89 12.22
N LEU A 158 -0.62 -20.31 12.50
CA LEU A 158 -0.95 -21.10 13.69
C LEU A 158 -1.56 -22.44 13.28
N GLU A 159 -0.90 -23.52 13.63
CA GLU A 159 -1.36 -24.89 13.39
C GLU A 159 -1.65 -25.59 14.71
N ILE A 160 -2.86 -26.15 14.87
CA ILE A 160 -3.20 -26.94 16.05
C ILE A 160 -2.68 -28.36 15.85
N ASP A 161 -1.83 -28.82 16.79
CA ASP A 161 -1.32 -30.20 16.78
C ASP A 161 -2.37 -31.17 17.34
N THR A 162 -3.23 -31.67 16.46
CA THR A 162 -4.29 -32.64 16.82
C THR A 162 -3.73 -34.03 17.15
N LYS A 163 -2.43 -34.29 16.91
CA LYS A 163 -1.76 -35.57 17.20
C LYS A 163 -1.05 -35.57 18.55
N ALA A 164 -0.96 -34.42 19.20
CA ALA A 164 -0.35 -34.34 20.53
C ALA A 164 -1.12 -35.21 21.53
N LYS A 165 -0.44 -36.09 22.24
CA LYS A 165 -1.00 -36.93 23.31
C LYS A 165 -1.10 -36.19 24.65
N GLU A 166 -0.86 -34.89 24.63
CA GLU A 166 -0.85 -34.04 25.82
C GLU A 166 -2.28 -33.69 26.26
N LYS A 167 -2.46 -33.39 27.54
CA LYS A 167 -3.78 -33.08 28.13
C LYS A 167 -4.38 -31.78 27.60
N THR A 168 -3.52 -30.85 27.15
CA THR A 168 -3.89 -29.55 26.59
C THR A 168 -3.62 -29.53 25.09
N PRO A 169 -4.45 -28.81 24.29
CA PRO A 169 -4.22 -28.64 22.87
C PRO A 169 -2.87 -27.96 22.62
N GLN A 170 -1.98 -28.64 21.93
CA GLN A 170 -0.70 -28.07 21.52
C GLN A 170 -0.85 -27.35 20.19
N ALA A 171 -0.14 -26.25 20.02
CA ALA A 171 -0.11 -25.50 18.78
C ALA A 171 1.34 -25.25 18.33
N LEU A 172 1.50 -25.23 17.02
CA LEU A 172 2.71 -24.78 16.33
C LEU A 172 2.44 -23.38 15.81
N CYS A 173 3.34 -22.45 16.10
CA CYS A 173 3.28 -21.09 15.65
C CYS A 173 4.52 -20.75 14.83
N ASN A 174 4.32 -20.31 13.59
CA ASN A 174 5.35 -19.67 12.79
C ASN A 174 5.06 -18.17 12.72
N LEU A 175 5.99 -17.36 13.20
CA LEU A 175 5.82 -15.94 13.40
C LEU A 175 6.94 -15.16 12.73
N VAL A 176 6.58 -14.12 11.98
CA VAL A 176 7.51 -13.07 11.54
C VAL A 176 7.20 -11.80 12.33
N LEU A 177 8.14 -11.41 13.16
CA LEU A 177 8.08 -10.18 13.94
C LEU A 177 9.00 -9.13 13.33
N ALA A 178 8.51 -7.91 13.16
CA ALA A 178 9.30 -6.79 12.68
C ALA A 178 9.33 -5.65 13.69
N ARG A 179 10.44 -4.92 13.70
CA ARG A 179 10.61 -3.67 14.45
C ARG A 179 11.18 -2.60 13.53
N TRP A 180 10.66 -1.38 13.65
CA TRP A 180 11.05 -0.25 12.82
C TRP A 180 11.92 0.74 13.59
N PHE A 181 12.89 1.31 12.88
CA PHE A 181 13.88 2.26 13.40
C PHE A 181 13.93 3.48 12.49
N LYS A 182 14.38 4.62 13.03
CA LYS A 182 14.67 5.81 12.23
C LYS A 182 15.68 5.50 11.13
N PRO A 183 15.55 6.14 9.96
CA PRO A 183 16.57 6.07 8.93
C PRO A 183 17.87 6.72 9.41
N GLU A 184 18.99 6.36 8.79
CA GLU A 184 20.33 6.83 9.17
C GLU A 184 20.50 8.36 8.98
N ASN A 185 19.74 8.94 8.03
CA ASN A 185 19.85 10.36 7.65
C ASN A 185 18.76 11.26 8.29
N GLY A 186 18.04 10.78 9.30
CA GLY A 186 16.88 11.47 9.87
C GLY A 186 15.63 11.42 8.99
N LEU A 187 14.48 11.78 9.53
CA LEU A 187 13.23 11.99 8.80
C LEU A 187 13.21 13.37 8.17
#